data_01f19c32a3bfa3840a1bbc3bb648de87
#
_entry.id   01f19c32a3bfa3840a1bbc3bb648de87
#
_cell.length_a   1.000
_cell.length_b   1.000
_cell.length_c   1.000
_cell.angle_alpha   90.00
_cell.angle_beta   90.00
_cell.angle_gamma   90.00
#
_symmetry.space_group_name_H-M   'P 1'
#
loop_
_entity.id
_entity.type
_entity.pdbx_description
1 polymer ?
#
loop_
_entity_poly.entity_id
_entity_poly.type
_entity_poly.pdbx_seq_one_letter_code
_entity_poly.pdbx_strand_id
1 'polypeptide(L)'
;RRVRPLWLACAAFVALFAAAMLAPLATALVGSFEAPVSGYTLQGWLALWNEPRLAKALANSIGLTVVTQCIAMTLGIGLAWLIGRTDLPGRRWLEFAFWISFFLPSLAVVQGWTLLLDPHYGLLNTWLMRSFGLSGAPLDIYSWGGIVFAHLATTTVSAKVMMLTPAFQAMDARLEEAAVMAGDSRWQALRRITLPVLRPAIMVAALLGVVYALQSFETELVLGSPRNIDVYSTVIYDLTRSDPIDFAGAFALGNMVVVVTLAFAWVSRRVSSGEGHVTISGHARTQPVALGRWRWPLGVLVGAFALLLTAIPLLFLVASSLMTRFGFFGLPQVWSTSHWRSVLQDSGFIDALTNTLVLAGGSALLAVALSILVAYLIVRLRHRAIAVLELASWIPSSIPGVLFSLAWLWLILRSGVDGLYGSTASLILVVALAWMTM
;
A
#
# COMPACT_ATOMS: atom_id res chain seq x y z
N ARG A 1 10.71 -38.26 26.52
CA ARG A 1 9.88 -37.51 27.53
C ARG A 1 10.10 -35.99 27.53
N ARG A 2 11.26 -35.45 27.08
CA ARG A 2 11.51 -33.97 27.01
C ARG A 2 10.85 -33.26 25.83
N VAL A 3 10.28 -33.94 24.86
CA VAL A 3 9.64 -33.33 23.66
C VAL A 3 8.23 -32.84 23.92
N ARG A 4 7.52 -33.34 24.94
CA ARG A 4 6.14 -32.95 25.27
C ARG A 4 5.97 -31.47 25.65
N PRO A 5 6.82 -30.84 26.53
CA PRO A 5 6.61 -29.43 26.89
C PRO A 5 6.86 -28.46 25.72
N LEU A 6 7.81 -28.75 24.85
CA LEU A 6 8.07 -27.94 23.66
C LEU A 6 6.89 -27.98 22.66
N TRP A 7 6.32 -29.19 22.50
CA TRP A 7 5.15 -29.39 21.66
C TRP A 7 3.90 -28.63 22.15
N LEU A 8 3.69 -28.65 23.46
CA LEU A 8 2.59 -27.89 24.11
C LEU A 8 2.80 -26.38 23.95
N ALA A 9 4.02 -25.90 24.12
CA ALA A 9 4.33 -24.47 23.89
C ALA A 9 4.10 -24.05 22.44
N CYS A 10 4.53 -24.86 21.46
CA CYS A 10 4.27 -24.59 20.04
C CYS A 10 2.77 -24.63 19.72
N ALA A 11 2.01 -25.59 20.25
CA ALA A 11 0.58 -25.67 20.05
C ALA A 11 -0.16 -24.49 20.69
N ALA A 12 0.25 -24.08 21.89
CA ALA A 12 -0.30 -22.90 22.57
C ALA A 12 -0.02 -21.61 21.78
N PHE A 13 1.20 -21.44 21.25
CA PHE A 13 1.53 -20.30 20.41
C PHE A 13 0.69 -20.28 19.13
N VAL A 14 0.55 -21.42 18.42
CA VAL A 14 -0.29 -21.50 17.21
C VAL A 14 -1.74 -21.16 17.52
N ALA A 15 -2.27 -21.66 18.63
CA ALA A 15 -3.64 -21.38 19.05
C ALA A 15 -3.84 -19.89 19.41
N LEU A 16 -2.91 -19.31 20.18
CA LEU A 16 -2.94 -17.89 20.55
C LEU A 16 -2.79 -16.98 19.33
N PHE A 17 -1.87 -17.30 18.44
CA PHE A 17 -1.65 -16.55 17.21
C PHE A 17 -2.88 -16.62 16.29
N ALA A 18 -3.43 -17.81 16.06
CA ALA A 18 -4.64 -17.97 15.27
C ALA A 18 -5.83 -17.23 15.90
N ALA A 19 -5.98 -17.28 17.23
CA ALA A 19 -6.99 -16.52 17.95
C ALA A 19 -6.80 -15.01 17.77
N ALA A 20 -5.58 -14.48 17.89
CA ALA A 20 -5.26 -13.08 17.68
C ALA A 20 -5.61 -12.59 16.26
N MET A 21 -5.50 -13.47 15.25
CA MET A 21 -5.85 -13.14 13.86
C MET A 21 -7.34 -13.31 13.56
N LEU A 22 -7.99 -14.33 14.12
CA LEU A 22 -9.37 -14.69 13.80
C LEU A 22 -10.38 -13.98 14.69
N ALA A 23 -10.05 -13.71 15.96
CA ALA A 23 -10.99 -13.09 16.90
C ALA A 23 -11.45 -11.69 16.44
N PRO A 24 -10.58 -10.78 15.96
CA PRO A 24 -11.02 -9.50 15.43
C PRO A 24 -11.99 -9.65 14.25
N LEU A 25 -11.75 -10.61 13.36
CA LEU A 25 -12.65 -10.89 12.25
C LEU A 25 -13.99 -11.44 12.70
N ALA A 26 -13.98 -12.37 13.64
CA ALA A 26 -15.19 -12.91 14.22
C ALA A 26 -15.98 -11.80 14.92
N THR A 27 -15.32 -10.91 15.65
CA THR A 27 -15.99 -9.77 16.29
C THR A 27 -16.53 -8.76 15.29
N ALA A 28 -15.82 -8.48 14.19
CA ALA A 28 -16.32 -7.64 13.11
C ALA A 28 -17.54 -8.26 12.41
N LEU A 29 -17.49 -9.59 12.17
CA LEU A 29 -18.59 -10.30 11.58
C LEU A 29 -19.82 -10.27 12.49
N VAL A 30 -19.68 -10.62 13.76
CA VAL A 30 -20.76 -10.57 14.75
C VAL A 30 -21.26 -9.14 14.94
N GLY A 31 -20.35 -8.17 15.08
CA GLY A 31 -20.68 -6.75 15.24
C GLY A 31 -21.49 -6.16 14.10
N SER A 32 -21.34 -6.70 12.87
CA SER A 32 -22.17 -6.26 11.72
C SER A 32 -23.65 -6.63 11.84
N PHE A 33 -24.00 -7.52 12.76
CA PHE A 33 -25.38 -7.93 13.04
C PHE A 33 -25.92 -7.38 14.38
N GLU A 34 -25.16 -6.61 15.11
CA GLU A 34 -25.57 -6.10 16.42
C GLU A 34 -26.57 -4.95 16.30
N ALA A 35 -27.61 -5.01 17.12
CA ALA A 35 -28.57 -3.93 17.25
C ALA A 35 -28.06 -2.83 18.19
N PRO A 36 -28.42 -1.55 17.99
CA PRO A 36 -27.95 -0.44 18.83
C PRO A 36 -28.31 -0.57 20.32
N VAL A 37 -29.38 -1.24 20.64
CA VAL A 37 -29.86 -1.35 22.04
C VAL A 37 -29.64 -2.75 22.60
N SER A 38 -30.05 -3.79 21.91
CA SER A 38 -29.84 -5.20 22.32
C SER A 38 -30.24 -6.17 21.21
N GLY A 39 -29.56 -7.32 21.14
CA GLY A 39 -29.86 -8.41 20.20
C GLY A 39 -29.16 -8.28 18.84
N TYR A 40 -29.62 -9.09 17.88
CA TYR A 40 -29.06 -9.14 16.53
C TYR A 40 -30.10 -8.67 15.50
N THR A 41 -29.64 -7.95 14.49
CA THR A 41 -30.45 -7.36 13.44
C THR A 41 -29.70 -7.32 12.11
N LEU A 42 -30.43 -7.28 11.01
CA LEU A 42 -29.91 -7.00 9.68
C LEU A 42 -29.93 -5.49 9.32
N GLN A 43 -30.35 -4.64 10.28
CA GLN A 43 -30.51 -3.21 9.98
C GLN A 43 -29.24 -2.54 9.45
N GLY A 44 -28.04 -2.86 10.01
CA GLY A 44 -26.79 -2.33 9.52
C GLY A 44 -26.55 -2.64 8.03
N TRP A 45 -26.85 -3.88 7.61
CA TRP A 45 -26.75 -4.30 6.21
C TRP A 45 -27.81 -3.64 5.31
N LEU A 46 -29.03 -3.51 5.79
CA LEU A 46 -30.12 -2.85 5.06
C LEU A 46 -29.90 -1.34 4.95
N ALA A 47 -29.40 -0.70 6.01
CA ALA A 47 -29.06 0.72 6.01
C ALA A 47 -27.96 1.04 5.00
N LEU A 48 -26.93 0.19 4.91
CA LEU A 48 -25.88 0.34 3.88
C LEU A 48 -26.47 0.27 2.47
N TRP A 49 -27.40 -0.66 2.22
CA TRP A 49 -27.99 -0.80 0.89
C TRP A 49 -28.80 0.43 0.46
N ASN A 50 -29.32 1.14 1.45
CA ASN A 50 -30.06 2.39 1.27
C ASN A 50 -29.17 3.65 1.33
N GLU A 51 -27.86 3.50 1.60
CA GLU A 51 -26.93 4.63 1.63
C GLU A 51 -26.69 5.15 0.20
N PRO A 52 -27.10 6.40 -0.12
CA PRO A 52 -27.04 6.91 -1.49
C PRO A 52 -25.61 7.00 -2.05
N ARG A 53 -24.60 7.15 -1.17
CA ARG A 53 -23.20 7.29 -1.54
C ARG A 53 -22.50 5.95 -1.78
N LEU A 54 -23.05 4.83 -1.26
CA LEU A 54 -22.37 3.54 -1.26
C LEU A 54 -22.06 3.04 -2.68
N ALA A 55 -23.03 3.03 -3.57
CA ALA A 55 -22.84 2.55 -4.93
C ALA A 55 -21.75 3.34 -5.67
N LYS A 56 -21.74 4.68 -5.49
CA LYS A 56 -20.71 5.57 -6.06
C LYS A 56 -19.35 5.32 -5.42
N ALA A 57 -19.28 5.16 -4.10
CA ALA A 57 -18.03 4.90 -3.39
C ALA A 57 -17.42 3.54 -3.80
N LEU A 58 -18.23 2.49 -3.94
CA LEU A 58 -17.78 1.20 -4.45
C LEU A 58 -17.29 1.28 -5.90
N ALA A 59 -18.03 1.98 -6.77
CA ALA A 59 -17.62 2.21 -8.15
C ALA A 59 -16.30 2.99 -8.24
N ASN A 60 -16.13 4.04 -7.41
CA ASN A 60 -14.87 4.77 -7.31
C ASN A 60 -13.74 3.87 -6.82
N SER A 61 -13.96 3.08 -5.77
CA SER A 61 -12.94 2.17 -5.22
C SER A 61 -12.45 1.18 -6.28
N ILE A 62 -13.36 0.55 -7.01
CA ILE A 62 -13.03 -0.39 -8.07
C ILE A 62 -12.37 0.34 -9.25
N GLY A 63 -12.94 1.46 -9.69
CA GLY A 63 -12.45 2.24 -10.82
C GLY A 63 -11.05 2.78 -10.58
N LEU A 64 -10.80 3.43 -9.42
CA LEU A 64 -9.48 3.91 -9.03
C LEU A 64 -8.46 2.76 -8.95
N THR A 65 -8.84 1.63 -8.32
CA THR A 65 -7.99 0.44 -8.24
C THR A 65 -7.62 -0.08 -9.62
N VAL A 66 -8.60 -0.31 -10.49
CA VAL A 66 -8.35 -0.88 -11.84
C VAL A 66 -7.47 0.04 -12.66
N VAL A 67 -7.81 1.34 -12.75
CA VAL A 67 -7.05 2.29 -13.57
C VAL A 67 -5.64 2.46 -13.04
N THR A 68 -5.49 2.68 -11.73
CA THR A 68 -4.18 2.87 -11.11
C THR A 68 -3.31 1.63 -11.26
N GLN A 69 -3.86 0.42 -11.04
CA GLN A 69 -3.09 -0.82 -11.17
C GLN A 69 -2.72 -1.14 -12.62
N CYS A 70 -3.60 -0.89 -13.58
CA CYS A 70 -3.26 -1.07 -15.00
C CYS A 70 -2.08 -0.19 -15.42
N ILE A 71 -2.10 1.09 -15.04
CA ILE A 71 -1.01 2.03 -15.35
C ILE A 71 0.26 1.63 -14.57
N ALA A 72 0.15 1.38 -13.25
CA ALA A 72 1.28 1.05 -12.40
C ALA A 72 1.97 -0.26 -12.81
N MET A 73 1.20 -1.29 -13.20
CA MET A 73 1.76 -2.56 -13.69
C MET A 73 2.50 -2.36 -15.02
N THR A 74 1.93 -1.59 -15.94
CA THR A 74 2.57 -1.30 -17.24
C THR A 74 3.90 -0.55 -17.04
N LEU A 75 3.88 0.52 -16.22
CA LEU A 75 5.08 1.28 -15.88
C LEU A 75 6.07 0.43 -15.09
N GLY A 76 5.60 -0.29 -14.07
CA GLY A 76 6.43 -1.11 -13.18
C GLY A 76 7.16 -2.23 -13.93
N ILE A 77 6.48 -2.95 -14.82
CA ILE A 77 7.10 -3.98 -15.67
C ILE A 77 8.17 -3.35 -16.59
N GLY A 78 7.85 -2.25 -17.27
CA GLY A 78 8.77 -1.56 -18.15
C GLY A 78 10.01 -1.03 -17.43
N LEU A 79 9.82 -0.37 -16.29
CA LEU A 79 10.91 0.16 -15.46
C LEU A 79 11.76 -0.95 -14.85
N ALA A 80 11.13 -1.99 -14.30
CA ALA A 80 11.84 -3.15 -13.74
C ALA A 80 12.66 -3.91 -14.80
N TRP A 81 12.14 -4.04 -16.01
CA TRP A 81 12.89 -4.60 -17.14
C TRP A 81 14.08 -3.72 -17.52
N LEU A 82 13.89 -2.40 -17.64
CA LEU A 82 14.97 -1.46 -17.96
C LEU A 82 16.08 -1.51 -16.91
N ILE A 83 15.74 -1.49 -15.64
CA ILE A 83 16.70 -1.50 -14.51
C ILE A 83 17.34 -2.88 -14.34
N GLY A 84 16.55 -3.95 -14.42
CA GLY A 84 17.00 -5.32 -14.12
C GLY A 84 17.71 -6.02 -15.26
N ARG A 85 17.34 -5.74 -16.54
CA ARG A 85 17.78 -6.52 -17.71
C ARG A 85 18.64 -5.76 -18.71
N THR A 86 18.72 -4.42 -18.63
CA THR A 86 19.41 -3.64 -19.66
C THR A 86 20.70 -3.00 -19.14
N ASP A 87 21.49 -2.46 -20.07
CA ASP A 87 22.70 -1.69 -19.78
C ASP A 87 22.41 -0.21 -19.47
N LEU A 88 21.24 0.09 -18.85
CA LEU A 88 20.81 1.43 -18.48
C LEU A 88 21.87 2.14 -17.61
N PRO A 89 22.29 3.38 -17.92
CA PRO A 89 23.26 4.11 -17.12
C PRO A 89 22.68 4.44 -15.73
N GLY A 90 23.49 4.27 -14.69
CA GLY A 90 23.09 4.59 -13.33
C GLY A 90 22.01 3.67 -12.72
N ARG A 91 21.75 2.49 -13.29
CA ARG A 91 20.68 1.58 -12.89
C ARG A 91 20.60 1.32 -11.36
N ARG A 92 21.75 1.22 -10.66
CA ARG A 92 21.79 1.01 -9.21
C ARG A 92 21.24 2.22 -8.43
N TRP A 93 21.58 3.43 -8.89
CA TRP A 93 21.07 4.67 -8.29
C TRP A 93 19.59 4.88 -8.61
N LEU A 94 19.16 4.50 -9.81
CA LEU A 94 17.73 4.52 -10.17
C LEU A 94 16.92 3.53 -9.34
N GLU A 95 17.42 2.30 -9.17
CA GLU A 95 16.81 1.31 -8.27
C GLU A 95 16.71 1.86 -6.83
N PHE A 96 17.79 2.45 -6.32
CA PHE A 96 17.80 3.08 -5.00
C PHE A 96 16.81 4.25 -4.89
N ALA A 97 16.64 5.06 -5.93
CA ALA A 97 15.63 6.13 -5.94
C ALA A 97 14.20 5.59 -5.84
N PHE A 98 13.88 4.45 -6.50
CA PHE A 98 12.59 3.79 -6.32
C PHE A 98 12.41 3.22 -4.91
N TRP A 99 13.48 2.75 -4.26
CA TRP A 99 13.43 2.38 -2.84
C TRP A 99 13.10 3.58 -1.96
N ILE A 100 13.74 4.72 -2.19
CA ILE A 100 13.40 5.96 -1.47
C ILE A 100 11.92 6.30 -1.67
N SER A 101 11.45 6.35 -2.92
CA SER A 101 10.04 6.64 -3.24
C SER A 101 9.07 5.71 -2.52
N PHE A 102 9.41 4.42 -2.40
CA PHE A 102 8.57 3.45 -1.70
C PHE A 102 8.42 3.74 -0.22
N PHE A 103 9.50 4.18 0.44
CA PHE A 103 9.49 4.47 1.87
C PHE A 103 9.00 5.88 2.23
N LEU A 104 8.75 6.75 1.24
CA LEU A 104 8.18 8.06 1.52
C LEU A 104 6.74 7.93 2.03
N PRO A 105 6.36 8.64 3.12
CA PRO A 105 4.99 8.66 3.58
C PRO A 105 4.05 9.24 2.51
N SER A 106 3.01 8.51 2.16
CA SER A 106 2.05 8.90 1.10
C SER A 106 1.47 10.29 1.33
N LEU A 107 1.08 10.57 2.57
CA LEU A 107 0.50 11.88 2.95
C LEU A 107 1.46 13.04 2.68
N ALA A 108 2.74 12.88 3.01
CA ALA A 108 3.77 13.90 2.77
C ALA A 108 3.98 14.16 1.27
N VAL A 109 4.01 13.09 0.47
CA VAL A 109 4.13 13.19 -1.00
C VAL A 109 2.90 13.89 -1.58
N VAL A 110 1.70 13.54 -1.15
CA VAL A 110 0.44 14.16 -1.58
C VAL A 110 0.43 15.66 -1.26
N GLN A 111 0.87 16.07 -0.06
CA GLN A 111 0.96 17.49 0.30
C GLN A 111 1.96 18.26 -0.58
N GLY A 112 3.12 17.65 -0.89
CA GLY A 112 4.07 18.24 -1.83
C GLY A 112 3.46 18.47 -3.22
N TRP A 113 2.70 17.50 -3.72
CA TRP A 113 1.99 17.63 -4.99
C TRP A 113 0.85 18.63 -4.94
N THR A 114 0.16 18.77 -3.82
CA THR A 114 -0.90 19.77 -3.64
C THR A 114 -0.36 21.18 -3.84
N LEU A 115 0.85 21.50 -3.31
CA LEU A 115 1.45 22.82 -3.55
C LEU A 115 1.72 23.13 -5.03
N LEU A 116 1.92 22.10 -5.85
CA LEU A 116 2.12 22.24 -7.29
C LEU A 116 0.82 22.30 -8.10
N LEU A 117 -0.13 21.44 -7.76
CA LEU A 117 -1.27 21.09 -8.60
C LEU A 117 -2.62 21.58 -8.07
N ASP A 118 -2.64 22.31 -6.92
CA ASP A 118 -3.87 22.91 -6.43
C ASP A 118 -4.46 23.87 -7.48
N PRO A 119 -5.76 23.79 -7.78
CA PRO A 119 -6.39 24.63 -8.81
C PRO A 119 -6.41 26.13 -8.47
N HIS A 120 -6.29 26.51 -7.19
CA HIS A 120 -6.40 27.89 -6.75
C HIS A 120 -5.03 28.57 -6.56
N TYR A 121 -4.08 27.85 -5.96
CA TYR A 121 -2.75 28.40 -5.60
C TYR A 121 -1.56 27.55 -6.07
N GLY A 122 -1.83 26.45 -6.78
CA GLY A 122 -0.77 25.57 -7.25
C GLY A 122 0.22 26.28 -8.17
N LEU A 123 1.52 26.12 -7.86
CA LEU A 123 2.59 26.80 -8.57
C LEU A 123 2.62 26.47 -10.05
N LEU A 124 2.47 25.17 -10.39
CA LEU A 124 2.47 24.73 -11.77
C LEU A 124 1.22 25.25 -12.52
N ASN A 125 0.07 25.21 -11.88
CA ASN A 125 -1.15 25.78 -12.45
C ASN A 125 -1.03 27.30 -12.70
N THR A 126 -0.52 28.03 -11.72
CA THR A 126 -0.29 29.47 -11.85
C THR A 126 0.68 29.78 -12.99
N TRP A 127 1.76 29.02 -13.11
CA TRP A 127 2.72 29.16 -14.20
C TRP A 127 2.09 28.83 -15.57
N LEU A 128 1.35 27.72 -15.69
CA LEU A 128 0.65 27.33 -16.92
C LEU A 128 -0.38 28.39 -17.34
N MET A 129 -1.21 28.86 -16.40
CA MET A 129 -2.20 29.91 -16.68
C MET A 129 -1.55 31.19 -17.22
N ARG A 130 -0.46 31.64 -16.59
CA ARG A 130 0.26 32.85 -17.03
C ARG A 130 0.97 32.64 -18.37
N SER A 131 1.61 31.50 -18.60
CA SER A 131 2.39 31.25 -19.82
C SER A 131 1.53 31.00 -21.05
N PHE A 132 0.37 30.38 -20.87
CA PHE A 132 -0.53 30.00 -21.97
C PHE A 132 -1.83 30.83 -22.02
N GLY A 133 -2.01 31.86 -21.16
CA GLY A 133 -3.18 32.69 -21.12
C GLY A 133 -4.49 31.96 -20.79
N LEU A 134 -4.40 30.89 -19.97
CA LEU A 134 -5.57 30.07 -19.63
C LEU A 134 -6.44 30.77 -18.59
N SER A 135 -7.76 30.69 -18.78
CA SER A 135 -8.77 31.30 -17.90
C SER A 135 -9.03 30.45 -16.62
N GLY A 136 -8.53 29.22 -16.55
CA GLY A 136 -8.69 28.33 -15.42
C GLY A 136 -7.53 27.36 -15.27
N ALA A 137 -7.40 26.76 -14.08
CA ALA A 137 -6.36 25.77 -13.79
C ALA A 137 -6.53 24.52 -14.66
N PRO A 138 -5.52 24.14 -15.47
CA PRO A 138 -5.61 22.96 -16.32
C PRO A 138 -5.44 21.63 -15.54
N LEU A 139 -4.87 21.69 -14.34
CA LEU A 139 -4.62 20.52 -13.49
C LEU A 139 -5.40 20.67 -12.18
N ASP A 140 -6.12 19.63 -11.79
CA ASP A 140 -6.84 19.60 -10.51
C ASP A 140 -6.50 18.30 -9.78
N ILE A 141 -5.69 18.42 -8.72
CA ILE A 141 -5.28 17.26 -7.91
C ILE A 141 -6.44 16.63 -7.15
N TYR A 142 -7.52 17.38 -6.89
CA TYR A 142 -8.72 16.90 -6.21
C TYR A 142 -9.70 16.19 -7.17
N SER A 143 -9.36 16.12 -8.45
CA SER A 143 -10.14 15.39 -9.43
C SER A 143 -9.89 13.88 -9.35
N TRP A 144 -10.76 13.07 -9.95
CA TRP A 144 -10.56 11.64 -10.09
C TRP A 144 -9.21 11.30 -10.75
N GLY A 145 -8.84 12.03 -11.79
CA GLY A 145 -7.53 11.92 -12.45
C GLY A 145 -6.36 12.35 -11.56
N GLY A 146 -6.55 13.37 -10.72
CA GLY A 146 -5.58 13.83 -9.73
C GLY A 146 -5.33 12.77 -8.65
N ILE A 147 -6.37 12.06 -8.19
CA ILE A 147 -6.24 10.94 -7.24
C ILE A 147 -5.46 9.79 -7.88
N VAL A 148 -5.76 9.41 -9.13
CA VAL A 148 -4.97 8.40 -9.87
C VAL A 148 -3.50 8.83 -9.97
N PHE A 149 -3.23 10.09 -10.33
CA PHE A 149 -1.86 10.62 -10.38
C PHE A 149 -1.18 10.54 -9.01
N ALA A 150 -1.85 10.93 -7.93
CA ALA A 150 -1.32 10.87 -6.57
C ALA A 150 -0.92 9.44 -6.17
N HIS A 151 -1.75 8.45 -6.49
CA HIS A 151 -1.42 7.04 -6.28
C HIS A 151 -0.19 6.58 -7.08
N LEU A 152 -0.08 6.98 -8.34
CA LEU A 152 1.07 6.64 -9.18
C LEU A 152 2.35 7.35 -8.71
N ALA A 153 2.21 8.57 -8.19
CA ALA A 153 3.31 9.38 -7.69
C ALA A 153 3.78 9.03 -6.27
N THR A 154 3.04 8.18 -5.56
CA THR A 154 3.41 7.64 -4.24
C THR A 154 4.07 6.25 -4.38
N THR A 155 3.68 5.30 -3.56
CA THR A 155 4.31 3.98 -3.44
C THR A 155 3.95 3.02 -4.57
N THR A 156 2.87 3.26 -5.33
CA THR A 156 2.26 2.25 -6.20
C THR A 156 3.18 1.78 -7.33
N VAL A 157 3.82 2.70 -8.06
CA VAL A 157 4.77 2.34 -9.14
C VAL A 157 6.06 1.79 -8.54
N SER A 158 6.59 2.44 -7.50
CA SER A 158 7.84 2.04 -6.85
C SER A 158 7.77 0.63 -6.27
N ALA A 159 6.65 0.24 -5.67
CA ALA A 159 6.41 -1.12 -5.20
C ALA A 159 6.52 -2.16 -6.33
N LYS A 160 5.97 -1.86 -7.52
CA LYS A 160 6.09 -2.76 -8.68
C LYS A 160 7.53 -2.89 -9.17
N VAL A 161 8.25 -1.76 -9.24
CA VAL A 161 9.67 -1.77 -9.61
C VAL A 161 10.47 -2.61 -8.62
N MET A 162 10.27 -2.41 -7.31
CA MET A 162 10.96 -3.18 -6.27
C MET A 162 10.67 -4.67 -6.33
N MET A 163 9.42 -5.05 -6.50
CA MET A 163 9.02 -6.47 -6.55
C MET A 163 9.49 -7.17 -7.82
N LEU A 164 9.47 -6.50 -8.96
CA LEU A 164 9.74 -7.13 -10.26
C LEU A 164 11.22 -7.05 -10.66
N THR A 165 11.98 -6.04 -10.24
CA THR A 165 13.40 -5.91 -10.60
C THR A 165 14.22 -7.15 -10.20
N PRO A 166 14.13 -7.70 -8.99
CA PRO A 166 14.83 -8.93 -8.62
C PRO A 166 14.43 -10.14 -9.49
N ALA A 167 13.16 -10.25 -9.84
CA ALA A 167 12.68 -11.33 -10.71
C ALA A 167 13.27 -11.24 -12.12
N PHE A 168 13.36 -10.03 -12.70
CA PHE A 168 14.05 -9.80 -13.95
C PHE A 168 15.55 -10.06 -13.85
N GLN A 169 16.21 -9.68 -12.76
CA GLN A 169 17.64 -9.92 -12.53
C GLN A 169 17.98 -11.40 -12.39
N ALA A 170 17.10 -12.18 -11.78
CA ALA A 170 17.29 -13.61 -11.54
C ALA A 170 17.03 -14.49 -12.78
N MET A 171 16.48 -13.95 -13.85
CA MET A 171 16.18 -14.69 -15.08
C MET A 171 17.45 -15.02 -15.87
N ASP A 172 17.55 -16.27 -16.37
CA ASP A 172 18.68 -16.71 -17.19
C ASP A 172 18.65 -16.06 -18.61
N ALA A 173 19.72 -15.37 -18.96
CA ALA A 173 19.87 -14.69 -20.25
C ALA A 173 19.88 -15.67 -21.45
N ARG A 174 20.28 -16.92 -21.22
CA ARG A 174 20.35 -17.95 -22.28
C ARG A 174 19.00 -18.20 -22.95
N LEU A 175 17.89 -18.03 -22.22
CA LEU A 175 16.56 -18.19 -22.77
C LEU A 175 16.25 -17.13 -23.85
N GLU A 176 16.61 -15.87 -23.56
CA GLU A 176 16.46 -14.76 -24.53
C GLU A 176 17.43 -14.88 -25.69
N GLU A 177 18.71 -15.28 -25.43
CA GLU A 177 19.72 -15.51 -26.44
C GLU A 177 19.32 -16.63 -27.42
N ALA A 178 18.78 -17.73 -26.90
CA ALA A 178 18.27 -18.83 -27.72
C ALA A 178 17.12 -18.39 -28.64
N ALA A 179 16.20 -17.55 -28.15
CA ALA A 179 15.11 -17.00 -28.95
C ALA A 179 15.65 -16.09 -30.07
N VAL A 180 16.62 -15.23 -29.74
CA VAL A 180 17.27 -14.37 -30.75
C VAL A 180 18.04 -15.19 -31.79
N MET A 181 18.74 -16.25 -31.38
CA MET A 181 19.41 -17.18 -32.30
C MET A 181 18.43 -17.94 -33.21
N ALA A 182 17.20 -18.17 -32.70
CA ALA A 182 16.12 -18.78 -33.49
C ALA A 182 15.43 -17.78 -34.45
N GLY A 183 15.86 -16.49 -34.46
CA GLY A 183 15.34 -15.46 -35.37
C GLY A 183 14.35 -14.48 -34.77
N ASP A 184 14.03 -14.60 -33.48
CA ASP A 184 13.19 -13.62 -32.80
C ASP A 184 13.94 -12.28 -32.63
N SER A 185 13.22 -11.16 -32.81
CA SER A 185 13.70 -9.85 -32.37
C SER A 185 13.72 -9.78 -30.85
N ARG A 186 14.52 -8.85 -30.28
CA ARG A 186 14.57 -8.63 -28.80
C ARG A 186 13.20 -8.35 -28.20
N TRP A 187 12.33 -7.65 -28.92
CA TRP A 187 10.95 -7.38 -28.49
C TRP A 187 10.09 -8.66 -28.49
N GLN A 188 10.29 -9.52 -29.50
CA GLN A 188 9.61 -10.81 -29.55
C GLN A 188 10.10 -11.73 -28.42
N ALA A 189 11.41 -11.79 -28.15
CA ALA A 189 11.97 -12.52 -27.04
C ALA A 189 11.41 -12.03 -25.69
N LEU A 190 11.32 -10.70 -25.47
CA LEU A 190 10.68 -10.13 -24.28
C LEU A 190 9.23 -10.62 -24.14
N ARG A 191 8.44 -10.54 -25.21
CA ARG A 191 7.00 -10.83 -25.16
C ARG A 191 6.70 -12.32 -25.11
N ARG A 192 7.51 -13.17 -25.80
CA ARG A 192 7.26 -14.61 -25.93
C ARG A 192 7.97 -15.46 -24.91
N ILE A 193 9.08 -14.97 -24.33
CA ILE A 193 9.92 -15.71 -23.39
C ILE A 193 9.91 -15.02 -22.02
N THR A 194 10.40 -13.77 -21.94
CA THR A 194 10.65 -13.10 -20.67
C THR A 194 9.36 -12.87 -19.87
N LEU A 195 8.35 -12.27 -20.47
CA LEU A 195 7.09 -11.99 -19.77
C LEU A 195 6.32 -13.27 -19.36
N PRO A 196 6.19 -14.30 -20.22
CA PRO A 196 5.59 -15.56 -19.80
C PRO A 196 6.35 -16.28 -18.68
N VAL A 197 7.68 -16.30 -18.72
CA VAL A 197 8.51 -16.89 -17.65
C VAL A 197 8.32 -16.15 -16.33
N LEU A 198 8.18 -14.82 -16.36
CA LEU A 198 7.97 -13.97 -15.18
C LEU A 198 6.49 -13.82 -14.79
N ARG A 199 5.57 -14.44 -15.51
CA ARG A 199 4.12 -14.35 -15.26
C ARG A 199 3.76 -14.61 -13.80
N PRO A 200 4.30 -15.63 -13.08
CA PRO A 200 3.99 -15.82 -11.67
C PRO A 200 4.36 -14.63 -10.79
N ALA A 201 5.54 -14.03 -10.98
CA ALA A 201 5.99 -12.85 -10.24
C ALA A 201 5.14 -11.62 -10.57
N ILE A 202 4.80 -11.43 -11.86
CA ILE A 202 3.92 -10.36 -12.32
C ILE A 202 2.52 -10.50 -11.70
N MET A 203 1.98 -11.71 -11.63
CA MET A 203 0.67 -11.96 -11.03
C MET A 203 0.65 -11.71 -9.53
N VAL A 204 1.72 -12.10 -8.81
CA VAL A 204 1.84 -11.80 -7.37
C VAL A 204 1.90 -10.28 -7.16
N ALA A 205 2.71 -9.56 -7.94
CA ALA A 205 2.80 -8.10 -7.86
C ALA A 205 1.47 -7.41 -8.21
N ALA A 206 0.72 -7.93 -9.18
CA ALA A 206 -0.60 -7.43 -9.53
C ALA A 206 -1.62 -7.69 -8.41
N LEU A 207 -1.66 -8.91 -7.86
CA LEU A 207 -2.55 -9.28 -6.77
C LEU A 207 -2.34 -8.40 -5.55
N LEU A 208 -1.09 -8.33 -5.06
CA LEU A 208 -0.75 -7.49 -3.93
C LEU A 208 -1.10 -6.02 -4.20
N GLY A 209 -0.83 -5.55 -5.43
CA GLY A 209 -1.18 -4.19 -5.81
C GLY A 209 -2.68 -3.89 -5.75
N VAL A 210 -3.53 -4.80 -6.21
CA VAL A 210 -4.99 -4.65 -6.11
C VAL A 210 -5.43 -4.65 -4.65
N VAL A 211 -4.90 -5.55 -3.84
CA VAL A 211 -5.21 -5.62 -2.41
C VAL A 211 -4.83 -4.31 -1.70
N TYR A 212 -3.62 -3.78 -1.95
CA TYR A 212 -3.19 -2.50 -1.37
C TYR A 212 -4.00 -1.30 -1.89
N ALA A 213 -4.33 -1.27 -3.18
CA ALA A 213 -5.15 -0.20 -3.73
C ALA A 213 -6.57 -0.19 -3.17
N LEU A 214 -7.15 -1.37 -2.95
CA LEU A 214 -8.44 -1.48 -2.25
C LEU A 214 -8.36 -1.05 -0.78
N GLN A 215 -7.21 -1.12 -0.14
CA GLN A 215 -7.01 -0.67 1.25
C GLN A 215 -6.70 0.83 1.37
N SER A 216 -6.59 1.54 0.25
CA SER A 216 -6.28 2.96 0.26
C SER A 216 -7.35 3.76 1.00
N PHE A 217 -6.91 4.76 1.75
CA PHE A 217 -7.75 5.60 2.58
C PHE A 217 -7.25 7.04 2.64
N GLU A 218 -5.96 7.25 2.94
CA GLU A 218 -5.37 8.56 3.24
C GLU A 218 -5.45 9.53 2.05
N THR A 219 -5.14 9.03 0.86
CA THR A 219 -5.14 9.82 -0.38
C THR A 219 -6.55 10.29 -0.72
N GLU A 220 -7.51 9.39 -0.64
CA GLU A 220 -8.92 9.68 -0.93
C GLU A 220 -9.54 10.57 0.14
N LEU A 221 -9.17 10.41 1.40
CA LEU A 221 -9.63 11.29 2.48
C LEU A 221 -9.16 12.73 2.23
N VAL A 222 -7.91 12.92 1.82
CA VAL A 222 -7.34 14.27 1.63
C VAL A 222 -7.76 14.89 0.30
N LEU A 223 -7.72 14.13 -0.78
CA LEU A 223 -7.98 14.65 -2.13
C LEU A 223 -9.41 14.44 -2.61
N GLY A 224 -10.05 13.35 -2.20
CA GLY A 224 -11.39 12.97 -2.67
C GLY A 224 -12.51 13.63 -1.90
N SER A 225 -12.42 13.67 -0.55
CA SER A 225 -13.50 14.19 0.30
C SER A 225 -13.91 15.65 -0.03
N PRO A 226 -12.98 16.57 -0.36
CA PRO A 226 -13.37 17.93 -0.76
C PRO A 226 -14.24 18.02 -2.03
N ARG A 227 -14.23 16.96 -2.85
CA ARG A 227 -15.00 16.87 -4.10
C ARG A 227 -16.09 15.80 -4.07
N ASN A 228 -16.39 15.22 -2.89
CA ASN A 228 -17.34 14.10 -2.73
C ASN A 228 -16.98 12.89 -3.64
N ILE A 229 -15.67 12.63 -3.77
CA ILE A 229 -15.14 11.43 -4.41
C ILE A 229 -14.83 10.44 -3.29
N ASP A 230 -15.87 9.82 -2.77
CA ASP A 230 -15.75 8.85 -1.69
C ASP A 230 -15.34 7.48 -2.26
N VAL A 231 -14.61 6.74 -1.44
CA VAL A 231 -14.31 5.31 -1.59
C VAL A 231 -14.89 4.55 -0.39
N TYR A 232 -14.95 3.23 -0.46
CA TYR A 232 -15.55 2.46 0.63
C TYR A 232 -14.85 2.69 1.99
N SER A 233 -13.53 2.92 2.00
CA SER A 233 -12.77 3.15 3.23
C SER A 233 -13.08 4.51 3.88
N THR A 234 -13.34 5.55 3.07
CA THR A 234 -13.81 6.85 3.58
C THR A 234 -15.23 6.77 4.10
N VAL A 235 -16.11 5.96 3.48
CA VAL A 235 -17.46 5.69 4.01
C VAL A 235 -17.40 4.96 5.36
N ILE A 236 -16.54 3.93 5.51
CA ILE A 236 -16.32 3.28 6.82
C ILE A 236 -15.88 4.31 7.86
N TYR A 237 -14.94 5.18 7.51
CA TYR A 237 -14.45 6.22 8.41
C TYR A 237 -15.56 7.19 8.84
N ASP A 238 -16.40 7.64 7.91
CA ASP A 238 -17.54 8.51 8.20
C ASP A 238 -18.55 7.84 9.14
N LEU A 239 -18.89 6.55 8.91
CA LEU A 239 -19.78 5.78 9.76
C LEU A 239 -19.24 5.66 11.21
N THR A 240 -17.93 5.59 11.38
CA THR A 240 -17.29 5.56 12.71
C THR A 240 -17.23 6.93 13.40
N ARG A 241 -17.55 8.02 12.68
CA ARG A 241 -17.58 9.39 13.19
C ARG A 241 -18.96 10.04 13.18
N SER A 242 -19.96 9.31 12.69
CA SER A 242 -21.36 9.77 12.74
C SER A 242 -21.86 9.88 14.19
N ASP A 243 -22.88 10.67 14.39
CA ASP A 243 -23.57 10.78 15.69
C ASP A 243 -25.06 10.37 15.47
N PRO A 244 -25.50 9.25 16.02
CA PRO A 244 -24.74 8.21 16.74
C PRO A 244 -23.76 7.43 15.83
N ILE A 245 -22.69 6.87 16.44
CA ILE A 245 -21.71 6.06 15.70
C ILE A 245 -22.36 4.78 15.17
N ASP A 246 -22.22 4.51 13.87
CA ASP A 246 -22.73 3.29 13.25
C ASP A 246 -21.64 2.23 13.06
N PHE A 247 -21.29 1.53 14.14
CA PHE A 247 -20.36 0.41 14.07
C PHE A 247 -20.90 -0.77 13.25
N ALA A 248 -22.22 -1.03 13.31
CA ALA A 248 -22.81 -2.15 12.58
C ALA A 248 -22.70 -1.95 11.08
N GLY A 249 -23.00 -0.76 10.57
CA GLY A 249 -22.81 -0.39 9.17
C GLY A 249 -21.34 -0.43 8.75
N ALA A 250 -20.43 0.12 9.57
CA ALA A 250 -19.00 0.09 9.31
C ALA A 250 -18.45 -1.33 9.19
N PHE A 251 -18.85 -2.24 10.09
CA PHE A 251 -18.47 -3.65 10.03
C PHE A 251 -19.12 -4.38 8.85
N ALA A 252 -20.38 -4.10 8.53
CA ALA A 252 -21.06 -4.72 7.40
C ALA A 252 -20.35 -4.37 6.08
N LEU A 253 -20.02 -3.10 5.86
CA LEU A 253 -19.27 -2.64 4.68
C LEU A 253 -17.86 -3.24 4.64
N GLY A 254 -17.15 -3.26 5.77
CA GLY A 254 -15.84 -3.87 5.87
C GLY A 254 -15.85 -5.37 5.55
N ASN A 255 -16.82 -6.13 6.08
CA ASN A 255 -16.99 -7.55 5.80
C ASN A 255 -17.30 -7.82 4.32
N MET A 256 -18.10 -6.96 3.67
CA MET A 256 -18.36 -7.05 2.23
C MET A 256 -17.06 -6.96 1.42
N VAL A 257 -16.19 -6.00 1.75
CA VAL A 257 -14.90 -5.82 1.07
C VAL A 257 -13.95 -6.99 1.35
N VAL A 258 -13.94 -7.55 2.58
CA VAL A 258 -13.18 -8.77 2.90
C VAL A 258 -13.60 -9.92 2.00
N VAL A 259 -14.90 -10.16 1.82
CA VAL A 259 -15.41 -11.21 0.92
C VAL A 259 -14.91 -11.00 -0.51
N VAL A 260 -14.97 -9.77 -1.02
CA VAL A 260 -14.47 -9.41 -2.37
C VAL A 260 -12.96 -9.67 -2.48
N THR A 261 -12.19 -9.24 -1.48
CA THR A 261 -10.73 -9.42 -1.46
C THR A 261 -10.35 -10.90 -1.40
N LEU A 262 -11.01 -11.68 -0.56
CA LEU A 262 -10.79 -13.13 -0.45
C LEU A 262 -11.18 -13.87 -1.75
N ALA A 263 -12.29 -13.50 -2.37
CA ALA A 263 -12.70 -14.06 -3.66
C ALA A 263 -11.65 -13.76 -4.75
N PHE A 264 -11.15 -12.53 -4.79
CA PHE A 264 -10.09 -12.14 -5.72
C PHE A 264 -8.78 -12.92 -5.46
N ALA A 265 -8.37 -13.06 -4.20
CA ALA A 265 -7.20 -13.84 -3.81
C ALA A 265 -7.34 -15.33 -4.19
N TRP A 266 -8.52 -15.91 -4.01
CA TRP A 266 -8.81 -17.29 -4.39
C TRP A 266 -8.75 -17.51 -5.90
N VAL A 267 -9.37 -16.62 -6.71
CA VAL A 267 -9.29 -16.67 -8.18
C VAL A 267 -7.84 -16.58 -8.64
N SER A 268 -7.07 -15.62 -8.10
CA SER A 268 -5.66 -15.40 -8.44
C SER A 268 -4.81 -16.65 -8.13
N ARG A 269 -5.02 -17.29 -6.97
CA ARG A 269 -4.33 -18.55 -6.62
C ARG A 269 -4.64 -19.67 -7.61
N ARG A 270 -5.90 -19.83 -8.04
CA ARG A 270 -6.27 -20.86 -9.02
C ARG A 270 -5.62 -20.62 -10.38
N VAL A 271 -5.54 -19.38 -10.82
CA VAL A 271 -4.88 -19.03 -12.08
C VAL A 271 -3.37 -19.24 -11.99
N SER A 272 -2.75 -18.95 -10.84
CA SER A 272 -1.29 -19.10 -10.65
C SER A 272 -0.85 -20.55 -10.39
N SER A 273 -1.70 -21.40 -9.83
CA SER A 273 -1.34 -22.78 -9.43
C SER A 273 -1.21 -23.76 -10.60
N GLY A 274 -1.64 -23.39 -11.80
CA GLY A 274 -1.53 -24.21 -13.01
C GLY A 274 -0.17 -24.12 -13.74
N GLU A 275 0.73 -23.24 -13.34
CA GLU A 275 2.00 -23.00 -14.02
C GLU A 275 3.15 -23.54 -13.15
N GLY A 276 3.90 -24.51 -13.70
CA GLY A 276 5.03 -25.12 -13.06
C GLY A 276 6.03 -24.09 -12.53
N HIS A 277 6.57 -24.36 -11.35
CA HIS A 277 7.55 -23.52 -10.68
C HIS A 277 8.78 -23.35 -11.59
N VAL A 278 8.97 -22.12 -12.08
CA VAL A 278 10.23 -21.77 -12.72
C VAL A 278 11.29 -21.79 -11.65
N THR A 279 12.07 -22.88 -11.60
CA THR A 279 13.27 -22.97 -10.78
C THR A 279 14.25 -21.91 -11.30
N ILE A 280 14.35 -20.79 -10.59
CA ILE A 280 15.42 -19.83 -10.81
C ILE A 280 16.71 -20.52 -10.38
N SER A 281 17.44 -21.05 -11.36
CA SER A 281 18.71 -21.75 -11.08
C SER A 281 19.72 -20.73 -10.56
N GLY A 282 20.38 -21.03 -9.42
CA GLY A 282 21.38 -20.15 -8.79
C GLY A 282 22.64 -19.88 -9.65
N HIS A 283 22.67 -20.29 -10.91
CA HIS A 283 23.74 -20.08 -11.89
C HIS A 283 23.27 -19.29 -13.12
N ALA A 284 22.25 -18.44 -12.98
CA ALA A 284 21.76 -17.62 -14.07
C ALA A 284 22.88 -16.69 -14.58
N ARG A 285 23.18 -16.77 -15.88
CA ARG A 285 24.13 -15.87 -16.53
C ARG A 285 23.43 -14.55 -16.82
N THR A 286 23.78 -13.51 -16.09
CA THR A 286 23.17 -12.17 -16.23
C THR A 286 24.00 -11.36 -17.24
N GLN A 287 23.64 -11.41 -18.53
CA GLN A 287 24.16 -10.45 -19.48
C GLN A 287 23.12 -9.36 -19.73
N PRO A 288 23.47 -8.07 -19.57
CA PRO A 288 22.54 -7.00 -19.82
C PRO A 288 22.24 -6.86 -21.31
N VAL A 289 20.97 -6.64 -21.63
CA VAL A 289 20.54 -6.34 -23.00
C VAL A 289 21.03 -4.95 -23.38
N ALA A 290 21.84 -4.84 -24.45
CA ALA A 290 22.34 -3.56 -24.91
C ALA A 290 21.24 -2.71 -25.55
N LEU A 291 21.03 -1.50 -25.03
CA LEU A 291 20.05 -0.51 -25.52
C LEU A 291 20.59 0.30 -26.72
N GLY A 292 21.89 0.21 -27.03
CA GLY A 292 22.51 0.96 -28.09
C GLY A 292 22.31 2.47 -27.94
N ARG A 293 21.80 3.13 -29.00
CA ARG A 293 21.56 4.59 -29.03
C ARG A 293 20.51 5.06 -28.02
N TRP A 294 19.63 4.19 -27.54
CA TRP A 294 18.57 4.50 -26.61
C TRP A 294 19.02 4.48 -25.14
N ARG A 295 20.26 4.05 -24.88
CA ARG A 295 20.79 3.92 -23.51
C ARG A 295 20.70 5.21 -22.71
N TRP A 296 21.18 6.32 -23.24
CA TRP A 296 21.17 7.62 -22.56
C TRP A 296 19.78 8.27 -22.53
N PRO A 297 19.00 8.35 -23.64
CA PRO A 297 17.65 8.87 -23.59
C PRO A 297 16.74 8.16 -22.58
N LEU A 298 16.77 6.83 -22.55
CA LEU A 298 16.00 6.07 -21.56
C LEU A 298 16.53 6.25 -20.14
N GLY A 299 17.85 6.36 -19.96
CA GLY A 299 18.44 6.67 -18.65
C GLY A 299 17.95 8.01 -18.10
N VAL A 300 17.94 9.05 -18.94
CA VAL A 300 17.43 10.37 -18.58
C VAL A 300 15.93 10.31 -18.28
N LEU A 301 15.13 9.63 -19.10
CA LEU A 301 13.70 9.48 -18.91
C LEU A 301 13.37 8.79 -17.57
N VAL A 302 14.03 7.64 -17.29
CA VAL A 302 13.82 6.90 -16.03
C VAL A 302 14.33 7.72 -14.86
N GLY A 303 15.44 8.45 -15.00
CA GLY A 303 15.97 9.35 -13.98
C GLY A 303 15.03 10.52 -13.69
N ALA A 304 14.48 11.16 -14.72
CA ALA A 304 13.49 12.23 -14.56
C ALA A 304 12.23 11.70 -13.88
N PHE A 305 11.77 10.50 -14.24
CA PHE A 305 10.62 9.86 -13.60
C PHE A 305 10.91 9.53 -12.12
N ALA A 306 12.08 8.99 -11.80
CA ALA A 306 12.48 8.73 -10.42
C ALA A 306 12.57 10.02 -9.59
N LEU A 307 13.12 11.12 -10.16
CA LEU A 307 13.15 12.44 -9.52
C LEU A 307 11.74 13.00 -9.29
N LEU A 308 10.84 12.80 -10.24
CA LEU A 308 9.43 13.19 -10.12
C LEU A 308 8.76 12.48 -8.94
N LEU A 309 9.03 11.21 -8.73
CA LEU A 309 8.45 10.45 -7.62
C LEU A 309 9.11 10.74 -6.26
N THR A 310 10.33 11.27 -6.22
CA THR A 310 11.12 11.43 -4.98
C THR A 310 11.41 12.89 -4.67
N ALA A 311 12.28 13.50 -5.48
CA ALA A 311 12.85 14.82 -5.17
C ALA A 311 11.80 15.94 -5.28
N ILE A 312 10.94 15.90 -6.31
CA ILE A 312 9.97 16.97 -6.53
C ILE A 312 9.01 17.11 -5.34
N PRO A 313 8.24 16.07 -4.91
CA PRO A 313 7.33 16.23 -3.79
C PRO A 313 8.04 16.59 -2.49
N LEU A 314 9.24 16.08 -2.25
CA LEU A 314 10.01 16.44 -1.05
C LEU A 314 10.48 17.89 -1.06
N LEU A 315 10.98 18.39 -2.19
CA LEU A 315 11.40 19.79 -2.32
C LEU A 315 10.22 20.73 -2.07
N PHE A 316 9.05 20.42 -2.62
CA PHE A 316 7.85 21.23 -2.41
C PHE A 316 7.28 21.07 -1.00
N LEU A 317 7.37 19.90 -0.38
CA LEU A 317 7.05 19.71 1.03
C LEU A 317 7.94 20.58 1.94
N VAL A 318 9.26 20.57 1.71
CA VAL A 318 10.18 21.42 2.47
C VAL A 318 9.92 22.90 2.18
N ALA A 319 9.73 23.28 0.92
CA ALA A 319 9.39 24.65 0.57
C ALA A 319 8.10 25.11 1.28
N SER A 320 7.06 24.28 1.26
CA SER A 320 5.78 24.58 1.91
C SER A 320 5.90 24.76 3.42
N SER A 321 6.77 23.96 4.07
CA SER A 321 7.02 24.06 5.52
C SER A 321 7.72 25.36 5.94
N LEU A 322 8.40 26.01 5.01
CA LEU A 322 9.08 27.31 5.19
C LEU A 322 8.21 28.50 4.77
N MET A 323 7.00 28.28 4.25
CA MET A 323 6.12 29.39 3.86
C MET A 323 5.36 29.94 5.05
N THR A 324 5.23 31.27 5.12
CA THR A 324 4.40 31.95 6.14
C THR A 324 2.94 31.53 6.06
N ARG A 325 2.41 31.38 4.84
CA ARG A 325 1.10 30.78 4.56
C ARG A 325 1.23 29.85 3.35
N PHE A 326 0.75 28.62 3.52
CA PHE A 326 0.80 27.61 2.48
C PHE A 326 0.15 28.08 1.17
N GLY A 327 0.89 28.04 0.07
CA GLY A 327 0.41 28.41 -1.26
C GLY A 327 0.37 29.91 -1.57
N PHE A 328 0.63 30.80 -0.61
CA PHE A 328 0.54 32.26 -0.82
C PHE A 328 1.92 32.88 -1.09
N PHE A 329 2.25 33.10 -2.36
CA PHE A 329 3.52 33.68 -2.80
C PHE A 329 3.48 35.23 -2.92
N GLY A 330 2.33 35.86 -2.83
CA GLY A 330 2.15 37.32 -2.94
C GLY A 330 2.26 38.08 -1.62
N LEU A 331 2.70 37.45 -0.55
CA LEU A 331 2.88 38.08 0.77
C LEU A 331 4.18 38.89 0.81
N PRO A 332 4.25 39.99 1.60
CA PRO A 332 5.49 40.75 1.81
C PRO A 332 6.64 39.88 2.37
N GLN A 333 6.30 38.90 3.21
CA GLN A 333 7.23 37.90 3.75
C GLN A 333 6.68 36.51 3.44
N VAL A 334 7.19 35.91 2.37
CA VAL A 334 6.79 34.57 1.92
C VAL A 334 7.40 33.47 2.79
N TRP A 335 8.65 33.63 3.16
CA TRP A 335 9.44 32.60 3.84
C TRP A 335 9.62 32.90 5.32
N SER A 336 9.42 31.90 6.17
CA SER A 336 9.59 31.99 7.63
C SER A 336 9.95 30.64 8.22
N THR A 337 10.80 30.67 9.23
CA THR A 337 11.09 29.50 10.07
C THR A 337 10.23 29.46 11.34
N SER A 338 9.25 30.36 11.47
CA SER A 338 8.41 30.48 12.67
C SER A 338 7.67 29.18 12.97
N HIS A 339 7.12 28.49 11.96
CA HIS A 339 6.44 27.21 12.13
C HIS A 339 7.36 26.13 12.67
N TRP A 340 8.59 26.03 12.16
CA TRP A 340 9.59 25.09 12.67
C TRP A 340 9.93 25.38 14.13
N ARG A 341 10.12 26.65 14.47
CA ARG A 341 10.41 27.05 15.86
C ARG A 341 9.23 26.73 16.78
N SER A 342 8.02 27.04 16.36
CA SER A 342 6.79 26.76 17.12
C SER A 342 6.64 25.26 17.38
N VAL A 343 6.78 24.42 16.33
CA VAL A 343 6.66 22.96 16.46
C VAL A 343 7.75 22.37 17.35
N LEU A 344 9.01 22.82 17.21
CA LEU A 344 10.12 22.30 18.01
C LEU A 344 10.06 22.74 19.49
N GLN A 345 9.31 23.79 19.82
CA GLN A 345 9.08 24.26 21.18
C GLN A 345 7.78 23.72 21.78
N ASP A 346 6.95 23.04 20.99
CA ASP A 346 5.71 22.46 21.46
C ASP A 346 5.97 21.12 22.16
N SER A 347 5.62 21.05 23.44
CA SER A 347 5.72 19.83 24.24
C SER A 347 4.87 18.69 23.67
N GLY A 348 3.68 19.00 23.12
CA GLY A 348 2.81 18.03 22.48
C GLY A 348 3.47 17.36 21.25
N PHE A 349 4.26 18.11 20.48
CA PHE A 349 5.03 17.56 19.38
C PHE A 349 6.13 16.61 19.86
N ILE A 350 6.86 16.97 20.92
CA ILE A 350 7.92 16.12 21.48
C ILE A 350 7.35 14.82 22.03
N ASP A 351 6.22 14.89 22.73
CA ASP A 351 5.50 13.72 23.24
C ASP A 351 5.00 12.83 22.08
N ALA A 352 4.40 13.43 21.04
CA ALA A 352 3.96 12.72 19.85
C ALA A 352 5.14 12.05 19.10
N LEU A 353 6.27 12.73 18.96
CA LEU A 353 7.49 12.18 18.35
C LEU A 353 8.00 10.98 19.14
N THR A 354 8.09 11.12 20.47
CA THR A 354 8.52 10.04 21.36
C THR A 354 7.59 8.83 21.26
N ASN A 355 6.27 9.05 21.32
CA ASN A 355 5.27 8.00 21.15
C ASN A 355 5.39 7.32 19.77
N THR A 356 5.62 8.08 18.71
CA THR A 356 5.80 7.55 17.35
C THR A 356 7.05 6.67 17.26
N LEU A 357 8.18 7.09 17.86
CA LEU A 357 9.42 6.31 17.85
C LEU A 357 9.26 5.02 18.67
N VAL A 358 8.60 5.07 19.82
CA VAL A 358 8.31 3.90 20.65
C VAL A 358 7.36 2.95 19.92
N LEU A 359 6.29 3.48 19.31
CA LEU A 359 5.35 2.69 18.53
C LEU A 359 6.02 2.03 17.31
N ALA A 360 6.76 2.79 16.52
CA ALA A 360 7.44 2.28 15.32
C ALA A 360 8.51 1.24 15.67
N GLY A 361 9.39 1.55 16.64
CA GLY A 361 10.44 0.64 17.08
C GLY A 361 9.88 -0.63 17.72
N GLY A 362 8.92 -0.48 18.62
CA GLY A 362 8.26 -1.60 19.29
C GLY A 362 7.50 -2.51 18.31
N SER A 363 6.75 -1.93 17.39
CA SER A 363 6.01 -2.67 16.36
C SER A 363 6.95 -3.40 15.39
N ALA A 364 8.03 -2.74 14.95
CA ALA A 364 9.00 -3.36 14.05
C ALA A 364 9.71 -4.55 14.72
N LEU A 365 10.19 -4.39 15.95
CA LEU A 365 10.84 -5.47 16.71
C LEU A 365 9.89 -6.64 16.93
N LEU A 366 8.66 -6.38 17.35
CA LEU A 366 7.67 -7.41 17.59
C LEU A 366 7.25 -8.10 16.29
N ALA A 367 7.02 -7.37 15.20
CA ALA A 367 6.68 -7.94 13.91
C ALA A 367 7.77 -8.86 13.38
N VAL A 368 9.05 -8.43 13.44
CA VAL A 368 10.20 -9.25 13.02
C VAL A 368 10.32 -10.50 13.89
N ALA A 369 10.20 -10.37 15.21
CA ALA A 369 10.27 -11.52 16.12
C ALA A 369 9.17 -12.55 15.85
N LEU A 370 7.91 -12.08 15.67
CA LEU A 370 6.78 -12.94 15.32
C LEU A 370 6.97 -13.58 13.94
N SER A 371 7.41 -12.82 12.94
CA SER A 371 7.65 -13.33 11.58
C SER A 371 8.72 -14.42 11.56
N ILE A 372 9.84 -14.23 12.28
CA ILE A 372 10.89 -15.25 12.42
C ILE A 372 10.34 -16.51 13.09
N LEU A 373 9.59 -16.34 14.18
CA LEU A 373 9.02 -17.47 14.92
C LEU A 373 8.01 -18.24 14.05
N VAL A 374 7.09 -17.54 13.41
CA VAL A 374 6.08 -18.14 12.51
C VAL A 374 6.76 -18.85 11.34
N ALA A 375 7.71 -18.21 10.66
CA ALA A 375 8.45 -18.82 9.55
C ALA A 375 9.23 -20.06 9.99
N TYR A 376 9.90 -19.98 11.16
CA TYR A 376 10.61 -21.14 11.74
C TYR A 376 9.66 -22.31 12.00
N LEU A 377 8.50 -22.05 12.60
CA LEU A 377 7.51 -23.09 12.88
C LEU A 377 6.96 -23.71 11.59
N ILE A 378 6.64 -22.88 10.57
CA ILE A 378 6.14 -23.35 9.27
C ILE A 378 7.15 -24.28 8.59
N VAL A 379 8.44 -23.93 8.60
CA VAL A 379 9.49 -24.71 7.92
C VAL A 379 9.86 -25.98 8.70
N ARG A 380 9.89 -25.91 10.03
CA ARG A 380 10.43 -27.02 10.88
C ARG A 380 9.39 -28.01 11.33
N LEU A 381 8.16 -27.62 11.55
CA LEU A 381 7.12 -28.49 12.06
C LEU A 381 6.30 -29.08 10.89
N ARG A 382 6.27 -30.42 10.79
CA ARG A 382 5.41 -31.13 9.82
C ARG A 382 4.12 -31.61 10.51
N HIS A 383 3.22 -30.66 10.81
CA HIS A 383 1.95 -30.96 11.48
C HIS A 383 0.78 -30.24 10.84
N ARG A 384 -0.43 -30.81 10.92
CA ARG A 384 -1.65 -30.19 10.34
C ARG A 384 -1.97 -28.79 10.89
N ALA A 385 -1.59 -28.50 12.13
CA ALA A 385 -1.74 -27.19 12.75
C ALA A 385 -0.94 -26.07 12.03
N ILE A 386 0.07 -26.42 11.24
CA ILE A 386 0.87 -25.46 10.47
C ILE A 386 0.06 -24.83 9.34
N ALA A 387 -0.84 -25.59 8.73
CA ALA A 387 -1.74 -25.05 7.72
C ALA A 387 -2.62 -23.93 8.29
N VAL A 388 -3.02 -24.04 9.58
CA VAL A 388 -3.75 -22.98 10.28
C VAL A 388 -2.86 -21.77 10.51
N LEU A 389 -1.62 -21.98 10.94
CA LEU A 389 -0.65 -20.91 11.16
C LEU A 389 -0.33 -20.15 9.87
N GLU A 390 -0.09 -20.89 8.79
CA GLU A 390 0.14 -20.33 7.46
C GLU A 390 -1.07 -19.54 6.98
N LEU A 391 -2.27 -20.10 7.08
CA LEU A 391 -3.51 -19.39 6.71
C LEU A 391 -3.71 -18.14 7.55
N ALA A 392 -3.54 -18.24 8.88
CA ALA A 392 -3.69 -17.14 9.82
C ALA A 392 -2.69 -16.00 9.53
N SER A 393 -1.46 -16.31 9.11
CA SER A 393 -0.46 -15.30 8.78
C SER A 393 -0.81 -14.46 7.55
N TRP A 394 -1.65 -14.98 6.63
CA TRP A 394 -2.11 -14.24 5.44
C TRP A 394 -3.33 -13.33 5.70
N ILE A 395 -3.99 -13.51 6.85
CA ILE A 395 -5.22 -12.76 7.17
C ILE A 395 -5.00 -11.24 7.17
N PRO A 396 -3.99 -10.67 7.88
CA PRO A 396 -3.83 -9.22 7.93
C PRO A 396 -3.62 -8.57 6.57
N SER A 397 -2.86 -9.22 5.68
CA SER A 397 -2.63 -8.70 4.32
C SER A 397 -3.86 -8.75 3.41
N SER A 398 -4.89 -9.52 3.79
CA SER A 398 -6.12 -9.69 3.01
C SER A 398 -7.28 -8.81 3.48
N ILE A 399 -7.11 -8.10 4.60
CA ILE A 399 -8.16 -7.31 5.25
C ILE A 399 -7.82 -5.82 5.17
N PRO A 400 -8.80 -4.96 4.86
CA PRO A 400 -8.59 -3.51 4.94
C PRO A 400 -8.10 -3.10 6.33
N GLY A 401 -7.01 -2.31 6.39
CA GLY A 401 -6.40 -1.88 7.64
C GLY A 401 -7.37 -1.16 8.57
N VAL A 402 -8.28 -0.37 8.00
CA VAL A 402 -9.33 0.33 8.76
C VAL A 402 -10.25 -0.67 9.47
N LEU A 403 -10.69 -1.74 8.77
CA LEU A 403 -11.53 -2.77 9.37
C LEU A 403 -10.77 -3.58 10.43
N PHE A 404 -9.52 -3.95 10.14
CA PHE A 404 -8.68 -4.69 11.08
C PHE A 404 -8.49 -3.92 12.38
N SER A 405 -8.18 -2.63 12.28
CA SER A 405 -8.00 -1.74 13.44
C SER A 405 -9.30 -1.54 14.22
N LEU A 406 -10.42 -1.35 13.51
CA LEU A 406 -11.73 -1.21 14.14
C LEU A 406 -12.17 -2.49 14.88
N ALA A 407 -11.92 -3.64 14.28
CA ALA A 407 -12.24 -4.94 14.89
C ALA A 407 -11.38 -5.20 16.14
N TRP A 408 -10.11 -4.83 16.14
CA TRP A 408 -9.24 -4.87 17.30
C TRP A 408 -9.71 -3.91 18.41
N LEU A 409 -10.07 -2.68 18.04
CA LEU A 409 -10.63 -1.70 18.96
C LEU A 409 -11.87 -2.28 19.65
N TRP A 410 -12.80 -2.84 18.88
CA TRP A 410 -14.02 -3.45 19.39
C TRP A 410 -13.75 -4.64 20.31
N LEU A 411 -12.78 -5.48 19.94
CA LEU A 411 -12.34 -6.60 20.77
C LEU A 411 -11.76 -6.11 22.12
N ILE A 412 -10.93 -5.07 22.10
CA ILE A 412 -10.35 -4.47 23.31
C ILE A 412 -11.45 -3.90 24.21
N LEU A 413 -12.39 -3.14 23.66
CA LEU A 413 -13.51 -2.55 24.41
C LEU A 413 -14.38 -3.62 25.08
N ARG A 414 -14.57 -4.77 24.42
CA ARG A 414 -15.35 -5.90 24.95
C ARG A 414 -14.61 -6.80 25.91
N SER A 415 -13.29 -6.79 25.86
CA SER A 415 -12.47 -7.67 26.72
C SER A 415 -12.63 -7.36 28.21
N GLY A 416 -13.10 -6.15 28.56
CA GLY A 416 -13.21 -5.66 29.95
C GLY A 416 -11.85 -5.53 30.65
N VAL A 417 -10.75 -5.58 29.90
CA VAL A 417 -9.40 -5.42 30.47
C VAL A 417 -9.07 -3.93 30.51
N ASP A 418 -9.19 -3.36 31.69
CA ASP A 418 -8.83 -1.98 31.95
C ASP A 418 -7.34 -1.74 31.63
N GLY A 419 -7.06 -0.63 30.94
CA GLY A 419 -5.69 -0.25 30.56
C GLY A 419 -5.19 -0.79 29.21
N LEU A 420 -5.91 -1.66 28.49
CA LEU A 420 -5.59 -1.99 27.09
C LEU A 420 -6.05 -0.86 26.15
N TYR A 421 -7.21 -0.29 26.39
CA TYR A 421 -7.70 0.82 25.59
C TYR A 421 -6.81 2.06 25.78
N GLY A 422 -6.37 2.67 24.69
CA GLY A 422 -5.50 3.84 24.70
C GLY A 422 -4.04 3.58 25.09
N SER A 423 -3.64 2.31 25.33
CA SER A 423 -2.26 1.99 25.68
C SER A 423 -1.36 1.88 24.44
N THR A 424 -0.12 2.36 24.53
CA THR A 424 0.90 2.19 23.48
C THR A 424 1.20 0.71 23.21
N ALA A 425 1.10 -0.14 24.24
CA ALA A 425 1.33 -1.59 24.11
C ALA A 425 0.29 -2.26 23.19
N SER A 426 -0.99 -1.91 23.32
CA SER A 426 -2.04 -2.43 22.44
C SER A 426 -1.86 -1.97 21.00
N LEU A 427 -1.45 -0.71 20.79
CA LEU A 427 -1.14 -0.19 19.45
C LEU A 427 0.05 -0.90 18.84
N ILE A 428 1.14 -1.12 19.60
CA ILE A 428 2.31 -1.88 19.15
C ILE A 428 1.89 -3.28 18.71
N LEU A 429 1.06 -3.97 19.50
CA LEU A 429 0.60 -5.31 19.17
C LEU A 429 -0.22 -5.32 17.86
N VAL A 430 -1.21 -4.44 17.73
CA VAL A 430 -2.09 -4.38 16.56
C VAL A 430 -1.30 -4.05 15.30
N VAL A 431 -0.40 -3.06 15.37
CA VAL A 431 0.45 -2.68 14.23
C VAL A 431 1.41 -3.81 13.86
N ALA A 432 2.06 -4.45 14.84
CA ALA A 432 2.95 -5.58 14.60
C ALA A 432 2.22 -6.75 13.91
N LEU A 433 1.01 -7.09 14.36
CA LEU A 433 0.19 -8.13 13.76
C LEU A 433 -0.28 -7.78 12.35
N ALA A 434 -0.60 -6.51 12.10
CA ALA A 434 -1.02 -6.03 10.77
C ALA A 434 0.10 -6.11 9.72
N TRP A 435 1.35 -5.86 10.13
CA TRP A 435 2.50 -5.74 9.22
C TRP A 435 3.45 -6.95 9.21
N MET A 436 3.24 -7.95 10.05
CA MET A 436 4.12 -9.13 10.13
C MET A 436 4.14 -10.01 8.88
N THR A 437 3.21 -9.82 7.95
CA THR A 437 3.10 -10.62 6.70
C THR A 437 3.85 -10.00 5.52
N MET A 438 4.48 -8.87 5.72
CA MET A 438 5.37 -8.21 4.76
C MET A 438 6.82 -8.62 5.00
#